data_58feeaf5fe5fd60943d012733964ed6d
#
_entry.id   58feeaf5fe5fd60943d012733964ed6d
#
_cell.length_a   1.000
_cell.length_b   1.000
_cell.length_c   1.000
_cell.angle_alpha   90.00
_cell.angle_beta   90.00
_cell.angle_gamma   90.00
#
_symmetry.space_group_name_H-M   'P 1'
#
loop_
_entity.id
_entity.type
_entity.pdbx_description
1 polymer ?
#
loop_
_entity_poly.entity_id
_entity_poly.type
_entity_poly.pdbx_seq_one_letter_code
_entity_poly.pdbx_strand_id
1 'polypeptide(L)'
;MSLASASTTPSAALARAEAIGYLALAYTGKRLTLQVRHSAAGHYIGTADEDGPVSRESVEYFRSQHAADHALATGRWQQRTHP
;
A
#
# COMPACT_ATOMS: atom_id res chain seq x y z
N MET A 1 1.19 19.12 25.66
CA MET A 1 1.04 18.73 25.21
C MET A 1 0.93 18.37 24.43
N SER A 2 0.68 18.29 24.55
CA SER A 2 0.46 17.83 23.78
C SER A 2 0.43 17.51 22.97
N LEU A 3 0.47 17.56 23.04
CA LEU A 3 0.52 17.09 22.33
C LEU A 3 0.25 16.41 21.72
N ALA A 4 0.08 16.31 21.98
CA ALA A 4 -0.08 15.61 21.51
C ALA A 4 -0.47 15.06 20.97
N SER A 5 -0.82 15.07 21.18
CA SER A 5 -1.13 14.46 20.83
C SER A 5 -1.43 14.05 20.11
N ALA A 6 -1.68 14.29 20.20
CA ALA A 6 -1.98 13.85 19.64
C ALA A 6 -1.98 13.41 18.94
N SER A 7 -2.03 13.46 19.08
CA SER A 7 -1.99 12.94 18.52
C SER A 7 -1.90 12.34 18.02
N THR A 8 -1.78 13.10 18.48
CA THR A 8 -1.73 12.43 18.21
C THR A 8 -2.03 11.22 17.67
N THR A 9 -2.86 10.79 17.85
CA THR A 9 -3.22 9.58 17.15
C THR A 9 -3.52 9.89 15.71
N PRO A 10 -2.74 9.38 14.80
CA PRO A 10 -3.03 9.66 13.41
C PRO A 10 -4.37 9.04 13.04
N SER A 11 -5.17 9.77 12.31
CA SER A 11 -6.39 9.24 11.76
C SER A 11 -6.04 8.12 10.78
N ALA A 12 -7.00 7.25 10.50
CA ALA A 12 -6.79 6.22 9.50
C ALA A 12 -6.49 6.83 8.13
N ALA A 13 -7.09 7.98 7.83
CA ALA A 13 -6.82 8.66 6.56
C ALA A 13 -5.38 9.12 6.47
N LEU A 14 -4.83 9.68 7.55
CA LEU A 14 -3.45 10.12 7.56
C LEU A 14 -2.49 8.93 7.43
N ALA A 15 -2.77 7.85 8.14
CA ALA A 15 -1.94 6.66 8.05
C ALA A 15 -1.93 6.10 6.62
N ARG A 16 -3.10 6.09 5.97
CA ARG A 16 -3.18 5.61 4.58
C ARG A 16 -2.42 6.52 3.63
N ALA A 17 -2.48 7.83 3.85
CA ALA A 17 -1.81 8.79 2.98
C ALA A 17 -0.29 8.63 3.06
N GLU A 18 0.21 8.15 4.19
CA GLU A 18 1.63 7.96 4.39
C GLU A 18 2.10 6.55 4.10
N ALA A 19 1.18 5.64 3.77
CA ALA A 19 1.54 4.26 3.49
C ALA A 19 2.33 4.18 2.18
N ILE A 20 3.52 3.64 2.23
CA ILE A 20 4.39 3.50 1.08
C ILE A 20 4.76 2.04 0.89
N GLY A 21 5.16 1.70 -0.34
CA GLY A 21 5.53 0.33 -0.67
C GLY A 21 6.87 -0.06 -0.10
N TYR A 22 6.88 -1.08 0.73
CA TYR A 22 8.11 -1.59 1.32
C TYR A 22 9.08 -2.12 0.25
N LEU A 23 8.58 -2.94 -0.68
CA LEU A 23 9.45 -3.52 -1.70
C LEU A 23 9.98 -2.45 -2.65
N ALA A 24 9.13 -1.49 -3.02
CA ALA A 24 9.58 -0.41 -3.89
C ALA A 24 10.71 0.37 -3.24
N LEU A 25 10.56 0.69 -1.96
CA LEU A 25 11.60 1.44 -1.24
C LEU A 25 12.84 0.58 -1.05
N ALA A 26 12.69 -0.65 -0.58
CA ALA A 26 13.83 -1.50 -0.23
C ALA A 26 14.65 -1.93 -1.44
N TYR A 27 14.01 -2.18 -2.57
CA TYR A 27 14.68 -2.77 -3.73
C TYR A 27 14.92 -1.79 -4.87
N THR A 28 14.20 -0.67 -4.92
CA THR A 28 14.40 0.33 -5.98
C THR A 28 14.77 1.70 -5.44
N GLY A 29 14.67 1.90 -4.13
CA GLY A 29 14.92 3.21 -3.54
C GLY A 29 13.80 4.21 -3.78
N LYS A 30 12.68 3.79 -4.34
CA LYS A 30 11.59 4.71 -4.67
C LYS A 30 10.55 4.72 -3.56
N ARG A 31 10.23 5.92 -3.11
CA ARG A 31 9.21 6.13 -2.07
C ARG A 31 7.88 6.37 -2.77
N LEU A 32 7.14 5.29 -2.98
CA LEU A 32 5.89 5.32 -3.75
C LEU A 32 4.73 4.91 -2.86
N THR A 33 3.61 5.60 -3.03
CA THR A 33 2.40 5.34 -2.24
C THR A 33 1.76 4.03 -2.67
N LEU A 34 1.32 3.25 -1.68
CA LEU A 34 0.55 2.03 -1.92
C LEU A 34 -0.76 2.37 -2.60
N GLN A 35 -1.13 1.57 -3.57
CA GLN A 35 -2.38 1.75 -4.32
C GLN A 35 -2.87 0.40 -4.81
N VAL A 36 -4.14 0.35 -5.19
CA VAL A 36 -4.69 -0.85 -5.80
C VAL A 36 -4.31 -0.85 -7.27
N ARG A 37 -3.75 -1.97 -7.72
CA ARG A 37 -3.35 -2.18 -9.10
C ARG A 37 -4.05 -3.41 -9.64
N HIS A 38 -3.98 -3.60 -10.94
CA HIS A 38 -4.64 -4.72 -11.60
C HIS A 38 -3.71 -5.35 -12.62
N SER A 39 -3.68 -6.67 -12.62
CA SER A 39 -2.93 -7.44 -13.62
C SER A 39 -3.80 -8.60 -14.08
N ALA A 40 -3.25 -9.43 -14.98
CA ALA A 40 -3.98 -10.61 -15.43
C ALA A 40 -4.31 -11.57 -14.28
N ALA A 41 -3.51 -11.55 -13.22
CA ALA A 41 -3.73 -12.43 -12.07
C ALA A 41 -4.82 -11.91 -11.12
N GLY A 42 -5.18 -10.63 -11.22
CA GLY A 42 -6.20 -10.04 -10.36
C GLY A 42 -5.79 -8.68 -9.84
N HIS A 43 -6.55 -8.19 -8.88
CA HIS A 43 -6.25 -6.92 -8.23
C HIS A 43 -5.26 -7.16 -7.10
N TYR A 44 -4.37 -6.22 -6.87
CA TYR A 44 -3.36 -6.35 -5.82
C TYR A 44 -3.01 -4.98 -5.27
N ILE A 45 -2.33 -4.98 -4.13
CA ILE A 45 -1.80 -3.75 -3.53
C ILE A 45 -0.34 -3.65 -3.94
N GLY A 46 0.00 -2.54 -4.54
CA GLY A 46 1.35 -2.33 -5.04
C GLY A 46 1.64 -0.88 -5.31
N THR A 47 2.67 -0.64 -6.09
CA THR A 47 3.11 0.72 -6.41
C THR A 47 3.35 0.85 -7.90
N ALA A 48 3.35 2.10 -8.34
CA ALA A 48 3.64 2.45 -9.73
C ALA A 48 4.23 3.85 -9.77
N ASP A 49 4.97 4.11 -10.83
CA ASP A 49 5.44 5.46 -11.14
C ASP A 49 4.97 5.82 -12.54
N GLU A 50 5.53 6.89 -13.11
CA GLU A 50 5.09 7.35 -14.42
C GLU A 50 5.41 6.35 -15.53
N ASP A 51 6.31 5.41 -15.29
CA ASP A 51 6.68 4.39 -16.28
C ASP A 51 5.85 3.12 -16.14
N GLY A 52 4.99 3.03 -15.12
CA GLY A 52 4.12 1.88 -14.93
C GLY A 52 4.34 1.19 -13.58
N PRO A 53 3.90 -0.07 -13.47
CA PRO A 53 4.01 -0.80 -12.20
C PRO A 53 5.45 -0.94 -11.74
N VAL A 54 5.67 -0.75 -10.43
CA VAL A 54 6.99 -0.88 -9.84
C VAL A 54 7.07 -2.12 -8.95
N SER A 55 6.09 -2.33 -8.08
CA SER A 55 6.13 -3.48 -7.19
C SER A 55 4.74 -4.02 -6.93
N ARG A 56 4.66 -5.33 -6.66
CA ARG A 56 3.49 -5.94 -6.04
C ARG A 56 3.83 -6.18 -4.59
N GLU A 57 3.12 -5.49 -3.71
CA GLU A 57 3.41 -5.50 -2.29
C GLU A 57 2.59 -6.55 -1.55
N SER A 58 1.34 -6.79 -1.97
CA SER A 58 0.51 -7.78 -1.29
C SER A 58 0.83 -9.18 -1.76
N VAL A 59 0.83 -10.12 -0.80
CA VAL A 59 0.91 -11.55 -1.11
C VAL A 59 -0.32 -11.96 -1.90
N GLU A 60 -1.49 -11.40 -1.51
CA GLU A 60 -2.77 -11.77 -2.09
C GLU A 60 -3.02 -11.08 -3.41
N TYR A 61 -3.79 -11.76 -4.25
CA TYR A 61 -4.57 -11.13 -5.29
C TYR A 61 -6.02 -11.14 -4.86
N PHE A 62 -6.70 -10.04 -5.10
CA PHE A 62 -8.10 -9.86 -4.71
C PHE A 62 -8.97 -10.00 -5.94
N ARG A 63 -10.18 -10.53 -5.76
CA ARG A 63 -11.05 -10.79 -6.90
C ARG A 63 -11.71 -9.54 -7.45
N SER A 64 -11.70 -8.43 -6.72
CA SER A 64 -12.29 -7.19 -7.19
C SER A 64 -11.51 -6.00 -6.67
N GLN A 65 -11.67 -4.86 -7.35
CA GLN A 65 -11.08 -3.63 -6.87
C GLN A 65 -11.64 -3.26 -5.49
N HIS A 66 -12.92 -3.47 -5.28
CA HIS A 66 -13.55 -3.18 -4.00
C HIS A 66 -12.89 -3.97 -2.87
N ALA A 67 -12.65 -5.26 -3.08
CA ALA A 67 -12.01 -6.09 -2.06
C ALA A 67 -10.58 -5.60 -1.79
N ALA A 68 -9.85 -5.24 -2.82
CA ALA A 68 -8.49 -4.74 -2.67
C ALA A 68 -8.48 -3.39 -1.96
N ASP A 69 -9.40 -2.49 -2.33
CA ASP A 69 -9.53 -1.19 -1.68
C ASP A 69 -9.82 -1.36 -0.19
N HIS A 70 -10.71 -2.28 0.14
CA HIS A 70 -11.06 -2.55 1.54
C HIS A 70 -9.86 -3.09 2.31
N ALA A 71 -9.11 -4.01 1.71
CA ALA A 71 -7.92 -4.58 2.34
C ALA A 71 -6.89 -3.48 2.59
N LEU A 72 -6.65 -2.62 1.60
CA LEU A 72 -5.71 -1.51 1.74
C LEU A 72 -6.15 -0.55 2.84
N ALA A 73 -7.43 -0.20 2.86
CA ALA A 73 -7.96 0.75 3.84
C ALA A 73 -7.90 0.22 5.26
N THR A 74 -8.04 -1.10 5.43
CA THR A 74 -8.10 -1.70 6.77
C THR A 74 -6.78 -2.34 7.18
N GLY A 75 -5.80 -2.41 6.30
CA GLY A 75 -4.53 -3.08 6.58
C GLY A 75 -4.63 -4.60 6.60
N ARG A 76 -5.70 -5.16 6.06
CA ARG A 76 -5.95 -6.61 6.12
C ARG A 76 -5.38 -7.28 4.88
N TRP A 77 -4.07 -7.25 4.78
CA TRP A 77 -3.34 -7.91 3.71
C TRP A 77 -1.93 -8.21 4.20
N GLN A 78 -1.28 -9.16 3.55
CA GLN A 78 0.06 -9.58 3.94
C GLN A 78 1.10 -8.95 3.03
N GLN A 79 2.11 -8.37 3.64
CA GLN A 79 3.22 -7.76 2.92
C GLN A 79 4.15 -8.85 2.40
N ARG A 80 4.48 -8.79 1.11
CA ARG A 80 5.55 -9.62 0.57
C ARG A 80 6.88 -9.12 1.08
N THR A 81 7.81 -10.02 1.27
CA THR A 81 9.16 -9.68 1.76
C THR A 81 10.19 -9.72 0.66
N HIS A 82 9.84 -10.23 -0.50
CA HIS A 82 10.71 -10.29 -1.67
C HIS A 82 9.92 -9.92 -2.91
N PRO A 83 10.59 -9.30 -3.89
CA PRO A 83 9.94 -8.98 -5.15
C PRO A 83 9.46 -10.22 -5.89
#